data_b98ba858740db51ea883c83ebedccc5a
#
_entry.id   b98ba858740db51ea883c83ebedccc5a
#
_cell.length_a   1.000
_cell.length_b   1.000
_cell.length_c   1.000
_cell.angle_alpha   90.00
_cell.angle_beta   90.00
_cell.angle_gamma   90.00
#
_symmetry.space_group_name_H-M   'P 1'
#
loop_
_entity.id
_entity.type
_entity.pdbx_description
1 polymer ?
#
loop_
_entity_poly.entity_id
_entity_poly.type
_entity_poly.pdbx_seq_one_letter_code
_entity_poly.pdbx_strand_id
1 'polypeptide(L)'
;MKIFKEDLVLTEDTTFDESIKVEGNITGRFNLKVAGDIVANDIVAGDIVAWDIDAWNIDAGDIDAGDIVAWNIDTGNIVARNIVARNIVAYAFIIAYSAFKCNSWKCRRENGFARCLDGVIEIKQDKVCSKCGHKLT
;
A
#
# COMPACT_ATOMS: atom_id res chain seq x y z
N MET A 1 -8.12 -18.25 8.78
CA MET A 1 -8.26 -17.33 7.65
C MET A 1 -9.67 -17.34 7.11
N LYS A 2 -10.24 -16.18 6.90
CA LYS A 2 -11.58 -16.08 6.35
C LYS A 2 -11.50 -15.82 4.85
N ILE A 3 -12.22 -16.61 4.07
CA ILE A 3 -12.16 -16.52 2.62
C ILE A 3 -13.49 -16.01 2.08
N PHE A 4 -13.40 -14.95 1.27
CA PHE A 4 -14.55 -14.39 0.57
C PHE A 4 -14.40 -14.74 -0.90
N LYS A 5 -15.37 -15.48 -1.44
CA LYS A 5 -15.32 -15.95 -2.83
C LYS A 5 -15.67 -14.85 -3.82
N GLU A 6 -16.33 -13.81 -3.36
CA GLU A 6 -16.76 -12.70 -4.20
C GLU A 6 -16.20 -11.41 -3.61
N ASP A 7 -16.55 -10.28 -4.22
CA ASP A 7 -16.12 -8.99 -3.73
C ASP A 7 -16.61 -8.76 -2.31
N LEU A 8 -15.76 -8.15 -1.50
CA LEU A 8 -16.13 -7.76 -0.15
C LEU A 8 -16.50 -6.29 -0.16
N VAL A 9 -17.76 -5.99 0.10
CA VAL A 9 -18.24 -4.62 0.13
C VAL A 9 -18.35 -4.15 1.58
N LEU A 10 -17.59 -3.11 1.92
CA LEU A 10 -17.64 -2.54 3.26
C LEU A 10 -18.81 -1.57 3.33
N THR A 11 -19.70 -1.79 4.29
CA THR A 11 -20.86 -0.92 4.50
C THR A 11 -20.75 -0.15 5.81
N GLU A 12 -19.69 -0.40 6.56
CA GLU A 12 -19.38 0.27 7.81
C GLU A 12 -17.94 -0.05 8.16
N ASP A 13 -17.39 0.60 9.16
CA ASP A 13 -16.06 0.27 9.63
C ASP A 13 -16.05 -1.19 10.06
N THR A 14 -15.07 -1.93 9.61
CA THR A 14 -15.06 -3.38 9.76
C THR A 14 -13.75 -3.86 10.39
N THR A 15 -13.87 -4.81 11.30
CA THR A 15 -12.71 -5.41 11.95
C THR A 15 -12.81 -6.93 11.81
N PHE A 16 -11.69 -7.52 11.43
CA PHE A 16 -11.57 -8.98 11.37
C PHE A 16 -10.52 -9.42 12.38
N ASP A 17 -10.82 -10.49 13.12
CA ASP A 17 -9.90 -11.05 14.12
C ASP A 17 -8.90 -12.01 13.54
N GLU A 18 -8.95 -12.27 12.26
CA GLU A 18 -8.07 -13.21 11.58
C GLU A 18 -7.76 -12.70 10.19
N SER A 19 -6.79 -13.33 9.55
CA SER A 19 -6.43 -12.97 8.17
C SER A 19 -7.60 -13.17 7.23
N ILE A 20 -7.66 -12.37 6.18
CA ILE A 20 -8.73 -12.51 5.18
C ILE A 20 -8.11 -12.64 3.79
N LYS A 21 -8.81 -13.42 2.97
CA LYS A 21 -8.49 -13.53 1.55
C LYS A 21 -9.77 -13.26 0.77
N VAL A 22 -9.73 -12.27 -0.10
CA VAL A 22 -10.87 -11.93 -0.93
C VAL A 22 -10.50 -12.30 -2.36
N GLU A 23 -11.28 -13.20 -2.96
CA GLU A 23 -11.02 -13.64 -4.33
C GLU A 23 -11.55 -12.65 -5.35
N GLY A 24 -11.86 -11.47 -4.93
CA GLY A 24 -12.27 -10.35 -5.75
C GLY A 24 -11.68 -9.07 -5.19
N ASN A 25 -12.48 -8.03 -5.15
CA ASN A 25 -12.05 -6.72 -4.69
C ASN A 25 -12.66 -6.39 -3.34
N ILE A 26 -11.97 -5.52 -2.61
CA ILE A 26 -12.53 -4.92 -1.38
C ILE A 26 -12.90 -3.50 -1.74
N THR A 27 -14.17 -3.14 -1.52
CA THR A 27 -14.66 -1.82 -1.87
C THR A 27 -15.43 -1.19 -0.72
N GLY A 28 -15.48 0.12 -0.68
CA GLY A 28 -16.20 0.88 0.33
C GLY A 28 -15.25 1.78 1.10
N ARG A 29 -15.63 3.04 1.30
CA ARG A 29 -14.75 4.02 1.95
C ARG A 29 -14.91 4.00 3.47
N PHE A 30 -14.87 2.83 4.04
CA PHE A 30 -14.90 2.63 5.48
C PHE A 30 -13.57 2.06 5.94
N ASN A 31 -13.30 2.18 7.22
CA ASN A 31 -12.03 1.71 7.75
C ASN A 31 -12.00 0.18 7.82
N LEU A 32 -10.84 -0.39 7.53
CA LEU A 32 -10.65 -1.83 7.55
C LEU A 32 -9.49 -2.17 8.46
N LYS A 33 -9.78 -2.89 9.51
CA LYS A 33 -8.76 -3.35 10.44
C LYS A 33 -8.76 -4.87 10.46
N VAL A 34 -7.59 -5.44 10.22
CA VAL A 34 -7.45 -6.91 10.17
C VAL A 34 -6.33 -7.33 11.09
N ALA A 35 -6.65 -8.20 12.03
CA ALA A 35 -5.63 -8.74 12.94
C ALA A 35 -4.93 -9.91 12.25
N GLY A 36 -4.32 -9.63 11.12
CA GLY A 36 -3.65 -10.62 10.29
C GLY A 36 -3.38 -10.01 8.93
N ASP A 37 -3.34 -10.85 7.93
CA ASP A 37 -2.97 -10.46 6.58
C ASP A 37 -4.19 -10.23 5.69
N ILE A 38 -4.01 -9.39 4.69
CA ILE A 38 -5.03 -9.13 3.68
C ILE A 38 -4.48 -9.55 2.31
N VAL A 39 -5.23 -10.40 1.62
CA VAL A 39 -4.94 -10.77 0.25
C VAL A 39 -6.18 -10.47 -0.59
N ALA A 40 -6.04 -9.65 -1.61
CA ALA A 40 -7.16 -9.27 -2.46
C ALA A 40 -6.65 -8.83 -3.83
N ASN A 41 -7.56 -8.65 -4.78
CA ASN A 41 -7.18 -8.07 -6.06
C ASN A 41 -6.98 -6.57 -5.88
N ASP A 42 -8.07 -5.82 -5.87
CA ASP A 42 -7.99 -4.37 -5.64
C ASP A 42 -8.63 -4.04 -4.31
N ILE A 43 -8.08 -3.04 -3.63
CA ILE A 43 -8.60 -2.60 -2.34
C ILE A 43 -8.94 -1.12 -2.43
N VAL A 44 -10.18 -0.80 -2.14
CA VAL A 44 -10.65 0.58 -1.98
C VAL A 44 -11.27 0.65 -0.60
N ALA A 45 -10.69 1.44 0.28
CA ALA A 45 -11.14 1.52 1.67
C ALA A 45 -10.84 2.89 2.24
N GLY A 46 -11.33 3.13 3.46
CA GLY A 46 -10.91 4.31 4.22
C GLY A 46 -9.49 4.06 4.70
N ASP A 47 -9.30 3.97 6.00
CA ASP A 47 -7.96 3.64 6.53
C ASP A 47 -7.82 2.13 6.67
N ILE A 48 -6.61 1.64 6.45
CA ILE A 48 -6.33 0.21 6.54
C ILE A 48 -5.27 -0.03 7.62
N VAL A 49 -5.57 -0.94 8.53
CA VAL A 49 -4.61 -1.41 9.53
C VAL A 49 -4.55 -2.92 9.42
N ALA A 50 -3.39 -3.46 9.13
CA ALA A 50 -3.22 -4.90 8.96
C ALA A 50 -1.77 -5.29 9.22
N TRP A 51 -1.50 -6.59 9.29
CA TRP A 51 -0.12 -7.07 9.40
C TRP A 51 0.55 -6.99 8.04
N ASP A 52 0.08 -7.75 7.08
CA ASP A 52 0.63 -7.71 5.74
C ASP A 52 -0.49 -7.52 4.73
N ILE A 53 -0.20 -6.80 3.66
CA ILE A 53 -1.17 -6.55 2.60
C ILE A 53 -0.56 -7.00 1.28
N ASP A 54 -1.28 -7.85 0.56
CA ASP A 54 -0.88 -8.32 -0.75
C ASP A 54 -2.04 -8.09 -1.71
N ALA A 55 -1.88 -7.14 -2.60
CA ALA A 55 -2.94 -6.76 -3.54
C ALA A 55 -2.34 -6.22 -4.83
N TRP A 56 -3.16 -6.15 -5.87
CA TRP A 56 -2.70 -5.54 -7.12
C TRP A 56 -2.73 -4.02 -6.98
N ASN A 57 -3.87 -3.48 -6.63
CA ASN A 57 -3.99 -2.01 -6.47
C ASN A 57 -4.62 -1.68 -5.14
N ILE A 58 -4.14 -0.62 -4.52
CA ILE A 58 -4.66 -0.14 -3.24
C ILE A 58 -4.99 1.33 -3.36
N ASP A 59 -6.23 1.69 -3.03
CA ASP A 59 -6.70 3.07 -2.98
C ASP A 59 -7.32 3.25 -1.60
N ALA A 60 -6.66 3.94 -0.73
CA ALA A 60 -7.10 4.05 0.66
C ALA A 60 -6.82 5.44 1.21
N GLY A 61 -7.38 5.72 2.38
CA GLY A 61 -7.01 6.91 3.13
C GLY A 61 -5.57 6.75 3.60
N ASP A 62 -5.40 6.21 4.79
CA ASP A 62 -4.06 5.94 5.31
C ASP A 62 -3.86 4.45 5.47
N ILE A 63 -2.61 4.00 5.35
CA ILE A 63 -2.25 2.60 5.53
C ILE A 63 -1.23 2.47 6.64
N ASP A 64 -1.49 1.57 7.57
CA ASP A 64 -0.57 1.21 8.63
C ASP A 64 -0.46 -0.32 8.62
N ALA A 65 0.67 -0.82 8.18
CA ALA A 65 0.82 -2.26 8.02
C ALA A 65 2.26 -2.70 8.30
N GLY A 66 2.45 -4.01 8.46
CA GLY A 66 3.78 -4.57 8.51
C GLY A 66 4.40 -4.53 7.13
N ASP A 67 4.03 -5.47 6.30
CA ASP A 67 4.55 -5.51 4.94
C ASP A 67 3.46 -5.21 3.92
N ILE A 68 3.81 -4.47 2.88
CA ILE A 68 2.90 -4.17 1.79
C ILE A 68 3.53 -4.61 0.48
N VAL A 69 2.83 -5.46 -0.25
CA VAL A 69 3.24 -5.89 -1.58
C VAL A 69 2.09 -5.56 -2.52
N ALA A 70 2.33 -4.66 -3.47
CA ALA A 70 1.30 -4.26 -4.40
C ALA A 70 1.92 -3.75 -5.70
N TRP A 71 1.12 -3.68 -6.75
CA TRP A 71 1.58 -3.08 -7.99
C TRP A 71 1.45 -1.56 -7.89
N ASN A 72 0.26 -1.08 -7.57
CA ASN A 72 0.03 0.36 -7.48
C ASN A 72 -0.63 0.70 -6.16
N ILE A 73 -0.18 1.80 -5.54
CA ILE A 73 -0.73 2.29 -4.29
C ILE A 73 -1.06 3.75 -4.45
N ASP A 74 -2.28 4.13 -4.11
CA ASP A 74 -2.73 5.53 -4.12
C ASP A 74 -3.41 5.79 -2.78
N THR A 75 -2.74 6.53 -1.92
CA THR A 75 -3.21 6.70 -0.54
C THR A 75 -2.96 8.12 -0.03
N GLY A 76 -3.47 8.38 1.16
CA GLY A 76 -3.10 9.57 1.90
C GLY A 76 -1.67 9.42 2.39
N ASN A 77 -1.47 8.59 3.40
CA ASN A 77 -0.13 8.36 3.96
C ASN A 77 0.09 6.87 4.15
N ILE A 78 1.36 6.47 4.11
CA ILE A 78 1.73 5.07 4.32
C ILE A 78 2.76 5.00 5.44
N VAL A 79 2.51 4.12 6.41
CA VAL A 79 3.48 3.75 7.43
C VAL A 79 3.54 2.23 7.43
N ALA A 80 4.69 1.66 7.12
CA ALA A 80 4.84 0.22 7.05
C ALA A 80 6.26 -0.19 7.45
N ARG A 81 6.44 -1.48 7.72
CA ARG A 81 7.78 -1.99 7.98
C ARG A 81 8.51 -2.17 6.65
N ASN A 82 7.88 -2.83 5.72
CA ASN A 82 8.47 -3.05 4.41
C ASN A 82 7.44 -2.73 3.33
N ILE A 83 7.91 -2.09 2.26
CA ILE A 83 7.06 -1.76 1.12
C ILE A 83 7.72 -2.27 -0.15
N VAL A 84 7.00 -3.06 -0.92
CA VAL A 84 7.43 -3.50 -2.24
C VAL A 84 6.28 -3.21 -3.20
N ALA A 85 6.49 -2.28 -4.11
CA ALA A 85 5.44 -1.89 -5.05
C ALA A 85 6.06 -1.40 -6.36
N ARG A 86 5.25 -1.30 -7.39
CA ARG A 86 5.73 -0.72 -8.65
C ARG A 86 5.62 0.79 -8.60
N ASN A 87 4.42 1.28 -8.36
CA ASN A 87 4.18 2.73 -8.34
C ASN A 87 3.43 3.09 -7.08
N ILE A 88 3.87 4.17 -6.45
CA ILE A 88 3.26 4.63 -5.22
C ILE A 88 2.94 6.11 -5.36
N VAL A 89 1.69 6.47 -5.10
CA VAL A 89 1.27 7.86 -5.04
C VAL A 89 0.66 8.08 -3.67
N ALA A 90 1.26 8.95 -2.87
CA ALA A 90 0.74 9.28 -1.55
C ALA A 90 0.46 10.78 -1.50
N TYR A 91 -0.34 11.20 -0.54
CA TYR A 91 -0.61 12.63 -0.42
C TYR A 91 0.57 13.34 0.23
N ALA A 92 0.94 12.92 1.42
CA ALA A 92 1.94 13.64 2.17
C ALA A 92 3.23 12.86 2.40
N PHE A 93 3.16 11.62 2.84
CA PHE A 93 4.39 10.89 3.11
C PHE A 93 4.25 9.39 2.95
N ILE A 94 5.41 8.78 2.74
CA ILE A 94 5.55 7.33 2.67
C ILE A 94 6.71 6.99 3.59
N ILE A 95 6.44 6.21 4.64
CA ILE A 95 7.48 5.81 5.58
C ILE A 95 7.56 4.30 5.64
N ALA A 96 8.73 3.76 5.32
CA ALA A 96 9.03 2.35 5.52
C ALA A 96 10.10 2.25 6.59
N TYR A 97 10.02 1.24 7.42
CA TYR A 97 10.98 1.08 8.49
C TYR A 97 12.26 0.38 8.02
N SER A 98 12.11 -0.78 7.41
CA SER A 98 13.27 -1.62 7.06
C SER A 98 13.58 -1.67 5.58
N ALA A 99 12.59 -1.80 4.72
CA ALA A 99 12.82 -1.91 3.29
C ALA A 99 11.77 -1.15 2.50
N PHE A 100 12.21 -0.51 1.42
CA PHE A 100 11.34 0.26 0.56
C PHE A 100 11.82 0.07 -0.87
N LYS A 101 11.10 -0.74 -1.64
CA LYS A 101 11.45 -1.03 -3.03
C LYS A 101 10.30 -0.65 -3.95
N CYS A 102 10.58 0.12 -4.98
CA CYS A 102 9.56 0.50 -5.93
C CYS A 102 10.20 0.89 -7.26
N ASN A 103 9.38 1.04 -8.29
CA ASN A 103 9.85 1.58 -9.56
C ASN A 103 9.74 3.11 -9.53
N SER A 104 8.70 3.62 -8.92
CA SER A 104 8.53 5.06 -8.78
C SER A 104 7.66 5.38 -7.58
N TRP A 105 7.87 6.55 -7.01
CA TRP A 105 6.99 7.06 -5.96
C TRP A 105 6.81 8.55 -6.15
N LYS A 106 5.71 9.07 -5.63
CA LYS A 106 5.37 10.46 -5.76
C LYS A 106 4.48 10.88 -4.60
N CYS A 107 4.68 12.10 -4.12
CA CYS A 107 3.78 12.70 -3.14
C CYS A 107 3.06 13.86 -3.80
N ARG A 108 1.76 13.93 -3.57
CA ARG A 108 0.94 15.00 -4.17
C ARG A 108 1.17 16.33 -3.48
N ARG A 109 1.42 16.28 -2.18
CA ARG A 109 1.68 17.48 -1.41
C ARG A 109 3.06 18.03 -1.74
N GLU A 110 3.17 19.36 -1.81
CA GLU A 110 4.41 20.00 -2.18
C GLU A 110 5.59 19.61 -1.29
N ASN A 111 5.34 19.51 0.01
CA ASN A 111 6.38 19.15 0.97
C ASN A 111 6.38 17.67 1.32
N GLY A 112 5.77 16.85 0.47
CA GLY A 112 5.70 15.42 0.71
C GLY A 112 7.06 14.76 0.61
N PHE A 113 7.19 13.60 1.26
CA PHE A 113 8.47 12.91 1.26
C PHE A 113 8.27 11.40 1.38
N ALA A 114 9.32 10.67 0.99
CA ALA A 114 9.40 9.24 1.22
C ALA A 114 10.68 8.98 2.02
N ARG A 115 10.61 8.06 2.94
CA ARG A 115 11.75 7.77 3.80
C ARG A 115 11.80 6.29 4.17
N CYS A 116 13.01 5.75 4.22
CA CYS A 116 13.25 4.42 4.76
C CYS A 116 14.15 4.60 5.99
N LEU A 117 13.62 4.30 7.16
CA LEU A 117 14.30 4.66 8.42
C LEU A 117 15.56 3.87 8.69
N ASP A 118 15.56 2.58 8.34
CA ASP A 118 16.67 1.69 8.63
C ASP A 118 17.34 1.18 7.36
N GLY A 119 17.29 1.97 6.30
CA GLY A 119 17.86 1.58 5.04
C GLY A 119 17.70 2.67 4.00
N VAL A 120 17.70 2.29 2.76
CA VAL A 120 17.54 3.22 1.65
C VAL A 120 16.37 2.80 0.79
N ILE A 121 15.82 3.76 0.06
CA ILE A 121 14.76 3.48 -0.90
C ILE A 121 15.42 2.91 -2.15
N GLU A 122 15.02 1.70 -2.50
CA GLU A 122 15.52 1.06 -3.72
C GLU A 122 14.52 1.30 -4.86
N ILE A 123 14.97 1.99 -5.88
CA ILE A 123 14.13 2.26 -7.04
C ILE A 123 14.62 1.37 -8.18
N LYS A 124 13.73 0.45 -8.60
CA LYS A 124 14.07 -0.49 -9.65
C LYS A 124 13.43 -0.04 -10.93
N GLN A 125 14.26 0.41 -11.86
CA GLN A 125 13.82 0.75 -13.20
C GLN A 125 14.79 0.17 -14.19
N ASP A 126 14.26 -0.31 -15.30
CA ASP A 126 15.08 -0.89 -16.34
C ASP A 126 15.69 0.19 -17.23
N LYS A 127 15.27 1.42 -17.09
CA LYS A 127 15.67 2.49 -17.98
C LYS A 127 15.94 3.77 -17.23
N VAL A 128 16.58 4.69 -17.94
CA VAL A 128 16.73 6.04 -17.46
C VAL A 128 15.37 6.68 -17.39
N CYS A 129 15.11 7.40 -16.32
CA CYS A 129 13.88 8.14 -16.18
C CYS A 129 13.95 9.35 -17.10
N SER A 130 13.09 9.39 -18.10
CA SER A 130 13.09 10.47 -19.05
C SER A 130 12.63 11.79 -18.44
N LYS A 131 11.83 11.73 -17.40
CA LYS A 131 11.32 12.95 -16.78
C LYS A 131 12.30 13.61 -15.87
N CYS A 132 12.90 12.85 -14.98
CA CYS A 132 13.86 13.41 -14.04
C CYS A 132 15.25 13.47 -14.65
N GLY A 133 15.45 12.88 -15.80
CA GLY A 133 16.68 12.98 -16.52
C GLY A 133 17.85 12.28 -15.89
N HIS A 134 17.63 11.40 -14.95
CA HIS A 134 18.74 10.69 -14.36
C HIS A 134 18.42 9.20 -14.30
N LYS A 135 19.47 8.47 -14.14
CA LYS A 135 19.41 7.04 -14.11
C LYS A 135 18.91 6.58 -12.73
N LEU A 136 17.96 5.70 -12.76
CA LEU A 136 17.43 5.13 -11.53
C LEU A 136 18.01 3.75 -11.35
N THR A 137 18.93 3.66 -10.48
CA THR A 137 19.67 2.42 -10.25
C THR A 137 19.42 1.90 -8.86
#